data_38ef65e1a17754da589a61254e4a594d
#
_entry.id   38ef65e1a17754da589a61254e4a594d
#
_cell.length_a   1.000
_cell.length_b   1.000
_cell.length_c   1.000
_cell.angle_alpha   90.00
_cell.angle_beta   90.00
_cell.angle_gamma   90.00
#
_symmetry.space_group_name_H-M   'P 1'
#
loop_
_entity.id
_entity.type
_entity.pdbx_description
1 polymer ?
#
loop_
_entity_poly.entity_id
_entity_poly.type
_entity_poly.pdbx_seq_one_letter_code
_entity_poly.pdbx_strand_id
1 'polypeptide(L)'
;MPDQHELATAAALEIPRFVSATVLFQTAMAERLGISATELHGLQLVISGAATSPTGLARALGMTTGAVTRMLDRMEERRLVERVPDPADRRRLAIRPLSDRLAEVADLYSPMARFFGDRLGRLDRRQLTALLGVLTDGRAFAEREATRLRSEKGG
;
A
#
# COMPACT_ATOMS: atom_id res chain seq x y z
N MET A 1 -22.88 22.04 19.38
CA MET A 1 -22.38 21.08 18.36
C MET A 1 -21.33 21.79 17.55
N PRO A 2 -20.21 21.15 17.22
CA PRO A 2 -19.18 21.78 16.41
C PRO A 2 -19.74 22.15 15.02
N ASP A 3 -19.32 23.29 14.50
CA ASP A 3 -19.69 23.72 13.17
C ASP A 3 -18.86 23.00 12.08
N GLN A 4 -19.21 23.23 10.81
CA GLN A 4 -18.53 22.57 9.68
C GLN A 4 -17.02 22.91 9.63
N HIS A 5 -16.65 24.13 9.97
CA HIS A 5 -15.26 24.59 9.95
C HIS A 5 -14.45 23.92 11.07
N GLU A 6 -15.02 23.84 12.26
CA GLU A 6 -14.42 23.14 13.40
C GLU A 6 -14.20 21.65 13.11
N LEU A 7 -15.19 20.99 12.49
CA LEU A 7 -15.06 19.58 12.07
C LEU A 7 -13.99 19.37 10.98
N ALA A 8 -13.93 20.26 10.00
CA ALA A 8 -12.91 20.19 8.94
C ALA A 8 -11.50 20.39 9.51
N THR A 9 -11.34 21.34 10.43
CA THR A 9 -10.06 21.60 11.11
C THR A 9 -9.64 20.40 11.96
N ALA A 10 -10.56 19.83 12.74
CA ALA A 10 -10.28 18.63 13.52
C ALA A 10 -9.88 17.44 12.65
N ALA A 11 -10.60 17.20 11.55
CA ALA A 11 -10.27 16.14 10.60
C ALA A 11 -8.88 16.36 9.96
N ALA A 12 -8.54 17.59 9.58
CA ALA A 12 -7.23 17.93 9.02
C ALA A 12 -6.09 17.65 10.00
N LEU A 13 -6.28 17.85 11.29
CA LEU A 13 -5.31 17.53 12.34
C LEU A 13 -5.18 16.01 12.60
N GLU A 14 -6.25 15.24 12.38
CA GLU A 14 -6.21 13.78 12.56
C GLU A 14 -5.54 13.04 11.39
N ILE A 15 -5.54 13.59 10.17
CA ILE A 15 -4.91 12.96 9.01
C ILE A 15 -3.42 12.62 9.25
N PRO A 16 -2.54 13.56 9.65
CA PRO A 16 -1.13 13.20 9.89
C PRO A 16 -0.94 12.25 11.06
N ARG A 17 -1.78 12.30 12.09
CA ARG A 17 -1.75 11.36 13.22
C ARG A 17 -2.11 9.95 12.77
N PHE A 18 -3.15 9.82 11.95
CA PHE A 18 -3.56 8.55 11.38
C PHE A 18 -2.48 7.97 10.45
N VAL A 19 -1.89 8.80 9.57
CA VAL A 19 -0.78 8.38 8.69
C VAL A 19 0.40 7.88 9.53
N SER A 20 0.80 8.59 10.58
CA SER A 20 1.87 8.16 11.48
C SER A 20 1.55 6.83 12.18
N ALA A 21 0.33 6.65 12.67
CA ALA A 21 -0.10 5.40 13.30
C ALA A 21 -0.11 4.22 12.32
N THR A 22 -0.50 4.44 11.07
CA THR A 22 -0.46 3.39 10.03
C THR A 22 0.97 3.01 9.65
N VAL A 23 1.92 3.94 9.67
CA VAL A 23 3.35 3.63 9.48
C VAL A 23 3.87 2.74 10.61
N LEU A 24 3.55 3.03 11.87
CA LEU A 24 3.90 2.17 13.02
C LEU A 24 3.32 0.77 12.87
N PHE A 25 2.05 0.66 12.49
CA PHE A 25 1.40 -0.63 12.27
C PHE A 25 2.08 -1.43 11.16
N GLN A 26 2.38 -0.81 10.02
CA GLN A 26 3.09 -1.46 8.92
C GLN A 26 4.52 -1.89 9.30
N THR A 27 5.23 -1.09 10.09
CA THR A 27 6.55 -1.45 10.60
C THR A 27 6.48 -2.71 11.47
N ALA A 28 5.54 -2.75 12.43
CA ALA A 28 5.33 -3.93 13.28
C ALA A 28 4.94 -5.18 12.47
N MET A 29 4.12 -5.03 11.43
CA MET A 29 3.80 -6.12 10.51
C MET A 29 5.03 -6.64 9.76
N ALA A 30 5.85 -5.73 9.22
CA ALA A 30 7.07 -6.09 8.50
C ALA A 30 8.02 -6.86 9.43
N GLU A 31 8.22 -6.41 10.66
CA GLU A 31 9.00 -7.10 11.69
C GLU A 31 8.43 -8.51 11.98
N ARG A 32 7.12 -8.62 12.15
CA ARG A 32 6.45 -9.91 12.39
C ARG A 32 6.63 -10.89 11.25
N LEU A 33 6.61 -10.42 10.01
CA LEU A 33 6.82 -11.22 8.80
C LEU A 33 8.31 -11.48 8.50
N GLY A 34 9.24 -10.84 9.24
CA GLY A 34 10.67 -10.93 9.02
C GLY A 34 11.13 -10.26 7.71
N ILE A 35 10.44 -9.22 7.25
CA ILE A 35 10.71 -8.48 6.01
C ILE A 35 10.94 -7.00 6.29
N SER A 36 11.47 -6.27 5.31
CA SER A 36 11.57 -4.82 5.40
C SER A 36 10.24 -4.13 5.12
N ALA A 37 10.08 -2.88 5.58
CA ALA A 37 8.90 -2.06 5.27
C ALA A 37 8.71 -1.87 3.75
N THR A 38 9.81 -1.77 3.00
CA THR A 38 9.76 -1.67 1.53
C THR A 38 9.25 -2.96 0.88
N GLU A 39 9.67 -4.12 1.37
CA GLU A 39 9.18 -5.43 0.90
C GLU A 39 7.68 -5.59 1.23
N LEU A 40 7.25 -5.18 2.43
CA LEU A 40 5.82 -5.17 2.79
C LEU A 40 5.01 -4.26 1.87
N HIS A 41 5.50 -3.04 1.60
CA HIS A 41 4.83 -2.13 0.67
C HIS A 41 4.76 -2.72 -0.76
N GLY A 42 5.87 -3.31 -1.24
CA GLY A 42 5.90 -4.02 -2.52
C GLY A 42 4.89 -5.17 -2.59
N LEU A 43 4.79 -5.97 -1.52
CA LEU A 43 3.81 -7.05 -1.41
C LEU A 43 2.36 -6.53 -1.47
N GLN A 44 2.07 -5.43 -0.77
CA GLN A 44 0.75 -4.79 -0.81
C GLN A 44 0.37 -4.31 -2.22
N LEU A 45 1.32 -3.72 -2.96
CA LEU A 45 1.11 -3.30 -4.35
C LEU A 45 0.83 -4.49 -5.28
N VAL A 46 1.48 -5.63 -5.06
CA VAL A 46 1.23 -6.87 -5.80
C VAL A 46 -0.15 -7.45 -5.45
N ILE A 47 -0.49 -7.57 -4.16
CA ILE A 47 -1.78 -8.10 -3.69
C ILE A 47 -2.95 -7.26 -4.21
N SER A 48 -2.82 -5.93 -4.19
CA SER A 48 -3.87 -5.02 -4.67
C SER A 48 -3.98 -4.94 -6.20
N GLY A 49 -3.06 -5.57 -6.94
CA GLY A 49 -2.99 -5.47 -8.40
C GLY A 49 -2.45 -4.12 -8.92
N ALA A 50 -2.00 -3.24 -8.03
CA ALA A 50 -1.46 -1.92 -8.40
C ALA A 50 -0.11 -2.01 -9.11
N ALA A 51 0.67 -3.08 -8.86
CA ALA A 51 1.93 -3.35 -9.55
C ALA A 51 2.13 -4.87 -9.72
N THR A 52 1.82 -5.39 -10.90
CA THR A 52 1.90 -6.82 -11.21
C THR A 52 3.13 -7.21 -12.04
N SER A 53 4.05 -6.29 -12.29
CA SER A 53 5.30 -6.55 -13.02
C SER A 53 6.50 -5.93 -12.32
N PRO A 54 7.74 -6.45 -12.51
CA PRO A 54 8.96 -5.88 -11.93
C PRO A 54 9.15 -4.40 -12.28
N THR A 55 8.89 -4.02 -13.51
CA THR A 55 8.97 -2.62 -13.97
C THR A 55 7.89 -1.74 -13.34
N GLY A 56 6.66 -2.26 -13.23
CA GLY A 56 5.56 -1.58 -12.54
C GLY A 56 5.88 -1.34 -11.07
N LEU A 57 6.43 -2.35 -10.41
CA LEU A 57 6.85 -2.28 -9.01
C LEU A 57 8.00 -1.29 -8.79
N ALA A 58 8.99 -1.29 -9.68
CA ALA A 58 10.10 -0.32 -9.65
C ALA A 58 9.59 1.12 -9.72
N ARG A 59 8.66 1.38 -10.65
CA ARG A 59 8.03 2.70 -10.81
C ARG A 59 7.24 3.11 -9.56
N ALA A 60 6.40 2.22 -9.04
CA ALA A 60 5.55 2.49 -7.89
C ALA A 60 6.36 2.76 -6.62
N LEU A 61 7.44 1.99 -6.39
CA LEU A 61 8.32 2.16 -5.24
C LEU A 61 9.37 3.28 -5.43
N GLY A 62 9.55 3.79 -6.67
CA GLY A 62 10.60 4.75 -6.99
C GLY A 62 11.99 4.15 -6.82
N MET A 63 12.17 2.88 -7.19
CA MET A 63 13.40 2.13 -7.10
C MET A 63 13.99 1.84 -8.48
N THR A 64 15.29 1.56 -8.54
CA THR A 64 15.91 1.05 -9.77
C THR A 64 15.47 -0.39 -10.04
N THR A 65 15.48 -0.81 -11.31
CA THR A 65 15.15 -2.19 -11.70
C THR A 65 16.05 -3.22 -11.01
N GLY A 66 17.36 -2.94 -10.86
CA GLY A 66 18.27 -3.82 -10.14
C GLY A 66 17.95 -3.95 -8.64
N ALA A 67 17.51 -2.86 -7.99
CA ALA A 67 17.10 -2.91 -6.60
C ALA A 67 15.82 -3.73 -6.42
N VAL A 68 14.84 -3.58 -7.35
CA VAL A 68 13.61 -4.39 -7.33
C VAL A 68 13.90 -5.85 -7.62
N THR A 69 14.81 -6.17 -8.55
CA THR A 69 15.20 -7.56 -8.80
C THR A 69 15.71 -8.22 -7.51
N ARG A 70 16.67 -7.59 -6.82
CA ARG A 70 17.19 -8.12 -5.53
C ARG A 70 16.12 -8.21 -4.44
N MET A 71 15.18 -7.26 -4.41
CA MET A 71 14.05 -7.30 -3.49
C MET A 71 13.14 -8.50 -3.78
N LEU A 72 12.80 -8.72 -5.05
CA LEU A 72 11.97 -9.84 -5.49
C LEU A 72 12.66 -11.19 -5.23
N ASP A 73 13.99 -11.30 -5.43
CA ASP A 73 14.76 -12.52 -5.12
C ASP A 73 14.56 -12.89 -3.64
N ARG A 74 14.72 -11.93 -2.71
CA ARG A 74 14.48 -12.16 -1.27
C ARG A 74 13.02 -12.49 -0.95
N MET A 75 12.07 -11.87 -1.64
CA MET A 75 10.65 -12.14 -1.43
C MET A 75 10.26 -13.53 -1.95
N GLU A 76 10.88 -14.02 -3.04
CA GLU A 76 10.71 -15.40 -3.53
C GLU A 76 11.33 -16.42 -2.57
N GLU A 77 12.57 -16.19 -2.08
CA GLU A 77 13.21 -17.03 -1.06
C GLU A 77 12.32 -17.20 0.19
N ARG A 78 11.58 -16.16 0.56
CA ARG A 78 10.64 -16.16 1.70
C ARG A 78 9.24 -16.63 1.33
N ARG A 79 9.04 -17.07 0.08
CA ARG A 79 7.73 -17.56 -0.42
C ARG A 79 6.58 -16.54 -0.30
N LEU A 80 6.88 -15.27 -0.43
CA LEU A 80 5.87 -14.19 -0.42
C LEU A 80 5.27 -13.97 -1.80
N VAL A 81 6.11 -14.06 -2.84
CA VAL A 81 5.73 -13.87 -4.24
C VAL A 81 6.43 -14.92 -5.12
N GLU A 82 5.98 -15.02 -6.36
CA GLU A 82 6.65 -15.74 -7.45
C GLU A 82 6.66 -14.88 -8.71
N ARG A 83 7.71 -15.04 -9.53
CA ARG A 83 7.76 -14.49 -10.89
C ARG A 83 7.30 -15.55 -11.88
N VAL A 84 6.33 -15.22 -12.69
CA VAL A 84 5.77 -16.10 -13.72
C VAL A 84 5.76 -15.40 -15.07
N PRO A 85 5.75 -16.13 -16.21
CA PRO A 85 5.49 -15.51 -17.51
C PRO A 85 4.15 -14.77 -17.50
N ASP A 86 4.13 -13.57 -18.06
CA ASP A 86 2.88 -12.79 -18.18
C ASP A 86 1.92 -13.52 -19.13
N PRO A 87 0.66 -13.76 -18.74
CA PRO A 87 -0.32 -14.43 -19.60
C PRO A 87 -0.59 -13.71 -20.93
N ALA A 88 -0.46 -12.39 -20.95
CA ALA A 88 -0.69 -11.57 -22.15
C ALA A 88 0.55 -11.47 -23.06
N ASP A 89 1.75 -11.55 -22.48
CA ASP A 89 3.02 -11.51 -23.23
C ASP A 89 4.09 -12.35 -22.49
N ARG A 90 4.30 -13.57 -22.92
CA ARG A 90 5.26 -14.53 -22.33
C ARG A 90 6.71 -14.06 -22.31
N ARG A 91 7.06 -12.99 -23.04
CA ARG A 91 8.38 -12.35 -22.99
C ARG A 91 8.55 -11.46 -21.76
N ARG A 92 7.46 -11.17 -21.06
CA ARG A 92 7.42 -10.35 -19.85
C ARG A 92 7.22 -11.23 -18.62
N LEU A 93 7.62 -10.70 -17.47
CA LEU A 93 7.38 -11.32 -16.17
C LEU A 93 6.23 -10.61 -15.47
N ALA A 94 5.33 -11.41 -14.92
CA ALA A 94 4.34 -10.98 -13.93
C ALA A 94 4.80 -11.44 -12.54
N ILE A 95 4.36 -10.71 -11.51
CA ILE A 95 4.58 -11.05 -10.09
C ILE A 95 3.23 -11.47 -9.52
N ARG A 96 3.22 -12.61 -8.85
CA ARG A 96 2.05 -13.13 -8.15
C ARG A 96 2.37 -13.36 -6.68
N PRO A 97 1.44 -13.05 -5.78
CA PRO A 97 1.60 -13.42 -4.38
C PRO A 97 1.36 -14.92 -4.19
N LEU A 98 2.09 -15.56 -3.28
CA LEU A 98 1.90 -16.97 -2.94
C LEU A 98 0.84 -17.13 -1.85
N SER A 99 -0.10 -18.06 -2.05
CA SER A 99 -1.32 -18.21 -1.24
C SER A 99 -1.07 -18.53 0.24
N ASP A 100 -0.08 -19.37 0.52
CA ASP A 100 0.26 -19.80 1.89
C ASP A 100 0.69 -18.62 2.79
N ARG A 101 1.43 -17.66 2.25
CA ARG A 101 1.88 -16.46 2.98
C ARG A 101 0.83 -15.36 2.97
N LEU A 102 -0.08 -15.39 1.99
CA LEU A 102 -1.21 -14.45 1.95
C LEU A 102 -2.13 -14.59 3.16
N ALA A 103 -2.37 -15.82 3.61
CA ALA A 103 -3.20 -16.07 4.80
C ALA A 103 -2.58 -15.41 6.04
N GLU A 104 -1.28 -15.57 6.27
CA GLU A 104 -0.56 -14.92 7.39
C GLU A 104 -0.65 -13.39 7.31
N VAL A 105 -0.44 -12.81 6.11
CA VAL A 105 -0.57 -11.36 5.89
C VAL A 105 -2.01 -10.90 6.15
N ALA A 106 -3.00 -11.65 5.66
CA ALA A 106 -4.42 -11.36 5.86
C ALA A 106 -4.81 -11.41 7.35
N ASP A 107 -4.30 -12.38 8.09
CA ASP A 107 -4.53 -12.51 9.54
C ASP A 107 -3.99 -11.29 10.31
N LEU A 108 -2.80 -10.81 9.95
CA LEU A 108 -2.22 -9.61 10.55
C LEU A 108 -3.03 -8.33 10.24
N TYR A 109 -3.64 -8.26 9.05
CA TYR A 109 -4.52 -7.14 8.68
C TYR A 109 -5.94 -7.27 9.23
N SER A 110 -6.38 -8.46 9.62
CA SER A 110 -7.78 -8.73 9.96
C SER A 110 -8.35 -7.85 11.07
N PRO A 111 -7.61 -7.47 12.15
CA PRO A 111 -8.13 -6.54 13.16
C PRO A 111 -8.42 -5.15 12.58
N MET A 112 -7.54 -4.65 11.72
CA MET A 112 -7.70 -3.35 11.04
C MET A 112 -8.88 -3.39 10.07
N ALA A 113 -8.98 -4.47 9.27
CA ALA A 113 -10.08 -4.66 8.32
C ALA A 113 -11.44 -4.74 9.04
N ARG A 114 -11.54 -5.46 10.16
CA ARG A 114 -12.77 -5.50 10.98
C ARG A 114 -13.12 -4.13 11.55
N PHE A 115 -12.14 -3.43 12.13
CA PHE A 115 -12.37 -2.09 12.69
C PHE A 115 -12.94 -1.13 11.64
N PHE A 116 -12.34 -1.07 10.45
CA PHE A 116 -12.85 -0.21 9.38
C PHE A 116 -14.15 -0.72 8.79
N GLY A 117 -14.32 -2.04 8.61
CA GLY A 117 -15.57 -2.63 8.12
C GLY A 117 -16.76 -2.23 8.99
N ASP A 118 -16.62 -2.35 10.32
CA ASP A 118 -17.67 -1.96 11.28
C ASP A 118 -17.98 -0.46 11.24
N ARG A 119 -16.98 0.38 11.05
CA ARG A 119 -17.16 1.84 10.98
C ARG A 119 -17.79 2.29 9.67
N LEU A 120 -17.26 1.77 8.56
CA LEU A 120 -17.78 2.08 7.22
C LEU A 120 -19.21 1.58 7.03
N GLY A 121 -19.55 0.40 7.60
CA GLY A 121 -20.90 -0.14 7.55
C GLY A 121 -21.98 0.70 8.26
N ARG A 122 -21.58 1.66 9.11
CA ARG A 122 -22.49 2.60 9.79
C ARG A 122 -22.71 3.90 9.03
N LEU A 123 -21.94 4.15 7.98
CA LEU A 123 -22.05 5.35 7.16
C LEU A 123 -23.13 5.16 6.09
N ASP A 124 -23.89 6.22 5.83
CA ASP A 124 -24.82 6.25 4.71
C ASP A 124 -24.07 6.41 3.37
N ARG A 125 -24.80 6.26 2.26
CA ARG A 125 -24.25 6.35 0.90
C ARG A 125 -23.56 7.70 0.64
N ARG A 126 -24.12 8.81 1.11
CA ARG A 126 -23.57 10.15 0.91
C ARG A 126 -22.25 10.32 1.66
N GLN A 127 -22.20 9.87 2.91
CA GLN A 127 -20.99 9.87 3.74
C GLN A 127 -19.89 9.00 3.15
N LEU A 128 -20.23 7.78 2.70
CA LEU A 128 -19.28 6.88 2.04
C LEU A 128 -18.73 7.47 0.73
N THR A 129 -19.59 8.11 -0.08
CA THR A 129 -19.15 8.75 -1.33
C THR A 129 -18.17 9.89 -1.05
N ALA A 130 -18.48 10.76 -0.06
CA ALA A 130 -17.60 11.84 0.33
C ALA A 130 -16.26 11.34 0.87
N LEU A 131 -16.28 10.35 1.76
CA LEU A 131 -15.07 9.72 2.31
C LEU A 131 -14.22 9.08 1.21
N LEU A 132 -14.83 8.33 0.29
CA LEU A 132 -14.14 7.71 -0.83
C LEU A 132 -13.44 8.74 -1.71
N GLY A 133 -14.11 9.88 -1.99
CA GLY A 133 -13.53 11.00 -2.72
C GLY A 133 -12.27 11.54 -2.04
N VAL A 134 -12.35 11.87 -0.75
CA VAL A 134 -11.21 12.38 0.02
C VAL A 134 -10.04 11.39 0.03
N LEU A 135 -10.31 10.09 0.23
CA LEU A 135 -9.27 9.06 0.24
C LEU A 135 -8.61 8.87 -1.14
N THR A 136 -9.42 8.89 -2.21
CA THR A 136 -8.93 8.73 -3.58
C THR A 136 -8.05 9.90 -3.99
N ASP A 137 -8.53 11.13 -3.75
CA ASP A 137 -7.81 12.35 -4.10
C ASP A 137 -6.54 12.51 -3.26
N GLY A 138 -6.63 12.21 -1.95
CA GLY A 138 -5.48 12.24 -1.03
C GLY A 138 -4.40 11.25 -1.43
N ARG A 139 -4.76 10.02 -1.80
CA ARG A 139 -3.82 9.01 -2.33
C ARG A 139 -3.13 9.51 -3.61
N ALA A 140 -3.93 9.97 -4.59
CA ALA A 140 -3.39 10.45 -5.86
C ALA A 140 -2.47 11.67 -5.67
N PHE A 141 -2.79 12.57 -4.74
CA PHE A 141 -1.94 13.70 -4.38
C PHE A 141 -0.61 13.22 -3.76
N ALA A 142 -0.66 12.31 -2.79
CA ALA A 142 0.54 11.80 -2.12
C ALA A 142 1.49 11.07 -3.09
N GLU A 143 0.95 10.29 -4.04
CA GLU A 143 1.73 9.61 -5.08
C GLU A 143 2.46 10.62 -6.00
N ARG A 144 1.77 11.70 -6.41
CA ARG A 144 2.37 12.78 -7.21
C ARG A 144 3.47 13.50 -6.44
N GLU A 145 3.20 13.89 -5.19
CA GLU A 145 4.18 14.60 -4.36
C GLU A 145 5.42 13.74 -4.06
N ALA A 146 5.24 12.44 -3.81
CA ALA A 146 6.36 11.52 -3.64
C ALA A 146 7.25 11.47 -4.91
N THR A 147 6.64 11.51 -6.09
CA THR A 147 7.37 11.54 -7.37
C THR A 147 8.12 12.87 -7.55
N ARG A 148 7.47 14.00 -7.25
CA ARG A 148 8.08 15.34 -7.32
C ARG A 148 9.31 15.43 -6.41
N LEU A 149 9.17 15.05 -5.13
CA LEU A 149 10.26 15.10 -4.15
C LEU A 149 11.46 14.21 -4.53
N ARG A 150 11.23 13.11 -5.25
CA ARG A 150 12.32 12.25 -5.75
C ARG A 150 13.05 12.89 -6.93
N SER A 151 12.32 13.55 -7.84
CA SER A 151 12.95 14.23 -9.01
C SER A 151 13.83 15.40 -8.61
N GLU A 152 13.50 16.11 -7.54
CA GLU A 152 14.29 17.24 -7.02
C GLU A 152 15.60 16.81 -6.34
N LYS A 153 15.75 15.55 -5.92
CA LYS A 153 16.99 15.00 -5.34
C LYS A 153 18.02 14.57 -6.39
N GLY A 154 17.65 14.50 -7.66
CA GLY A 154 18.51 14.03 -8.76
C GLY A 154 19.14 15.15 -9.59
N GLY A 155 18.92 16.40 -9.27
CA GLY A 155 19.57 17.57 -9.84
C GLY A 155 20.50 18.23 -8.84
#